data_8dc4d857b8e69b7a1cb4706e35283bc3
#
_entry.id   8dc4d857b8e69b7a1cb4706e35283bc3
#
_cell.length_a   1.000
_cell.length_b   1.000
_cell.length_c   1.000
_cell.angle_alpha   90.00
_cell.angle_beta   90.00
_cell.angle_gamma   90.00
#
_symmetry.space_group_name_H-M   'P 1'
#
loop_
_entity.id
_entity.type
_entity.pdbx_description
1 polymer ?
#
loop_
_entity_poly.entity_id
_entity_poly.type
_entity_poly.pdbx_seq_one_letter_code
_entity_poly.pdbx_strand_id
1 'polypeptide(L)'
;EVQQIRKEAIQEVADSDESLFVPSQTCSVYDTNGNLISERKGDKDAQYVKYEDIPKSFVTAIISIEDKKFYRHNGVDFKAIMRAVKARLQAGRVTQGGSTITMQLAKLMYMEQSKTWQYKVKQIFLAMELEKRYSKEKILEFYLNNIYFANGYYGIDAACRGYFNCDLKDLDLSQVAFLCAIPNSPSYYDPVTNMDHTITRRNLILQNMWDDGKITQEQYYEACKEEITLNRPKKTSTNIVNNYVDTYTYY
;
A
#
# COMPACT_ATOMS: atom_id res chain seq x y z
N GLU A 1 25.88 8.40 -17.60
CA GLU A 1 24.88 7.38 -17.20
C GLU A 1 23.92 7.93 -16.15
N VAL A 2 24.37 8.40 -14.97
CA VAL A 2 23.50 8.95 -13.90
C VAL A 2 22.68 10.15 -14.40
N GLN A 3 23.26 11.04 -15.18
CA GLN A 3 22.54 12.18 -15.75
C GLN A 3 21.45 11.74 -16.75
N GLN A 4 21.69 10.67 -17.49
CA GLN A 4 20.71 10.11 -18.40
C GLN A 4 19.54 9.51 -17.64
N ILE A 5 19.80 8.70 -16.62
CA ILE A 5 18.79 8.12 -15.72
C ILE A 5 17.94 9.24 -15.08
N ARG A 6 18.56 10.34 -14.66
CA ARG A 6 17.84 11.49 -14.10
C ARG A 6 16.92 12.13 -15.13
N LYS A 7 17.36 12.34 -16.37
CA LYS A 7 16.52 12.92 -17.42
C LYS A 7 15.33 12.04 -17.74
N GLU A 8 15.53 10.74 -17.83
CA GLU A 8 14.46 9.76 -18.04
C GLU A 8 13.42 9.81 -16.90
N ALA A 9 13.86 9.82 -15.64
CA ALA A 9 12.97 9.92 -14.50
C ALA A 9 12.15 11.22 -14.50
N ILE A 10 12.74 12.35 -14.85
CA ILE A 10 12.05 13.63 -15.00
C ILE A 10 10.97 13.55 -16.07
N GLN A 11 11.33 12.98 -17.25
CA GLN A 11 10.41 12.87 -18.36
C GLN A 11 9.25 11.93 -18.05
N GLU A 12 9.51 10.76 -17.48
CA GLU A 12 8.48 9.79 -17.09
C GLU A 12 7.45 10.39 -16.12
N VAL A 13 7.90 11.14 -15.11
CA VAL A 13 6.98 11.81 -14.18
C VAL A 13 6.25 12.97 -14.86
N ALA A 14 6.89 13.70 -15.78
CA ALA A 14 6.25 14.79 -16.52
C ALA A 14 5.16 14.29 -17.48
N ASP A 15 5.40 13.17 -18.13
CA ASP A 15 4.48 12.56 -19.11
C ASP A 15 3.33 11.79 -18.44
N SER A 16 3.45 11.41 -17.17
CA SER A 16 2.40 10.75 -16.42
C SER A 16 1.36 11.74 -15.89
N ASP A 17 0.13 11.28 -15.72
CA ASP A 17 -0.92 12.01 -15.02
C ASP A 17 -1.48 11.21 -13.83
N GLU A 18 -2.46 11.76 -13.12
CA GLU A 18 -3.02 11.10 -11.94
C GLU A 18 -3.72 9.77 -12.26
N SER A 19 -4.15 9.55 -13.50
CA SER A 19 -4.82 8.30 -13.90
C SER A 19 -3.91 7.09 -13.78
N LEU A 20 -2.58 7.29 -13.89
CA LEU A 20 -1.59 6.24 -13.66
C LEU A 20 -1.73 5.60 -12.26
N PHE A 21 -2.10 6.41 -11.26
CA PHE A 21 -2.19 5.98 -9.86
C PHE A 21 -3.58 5.49 -9.45
N VAL A 22 -4.55 5.60 -10.35
CA VAL A 22 -5.92 5.12 -10.10
C VAL A 22 -6.02 3.69 -10.65
N PRO A 23 -6.16 2.67 -9.78
CA PRO A 23 -6.35 1.29 -10.26
C PRO A 23 -7.64 1.18 -11.06
N SER A 24 -7.66 0.27 -12.04
CA SER A 24 -8.88 -0.06 -12.79
C SER A 24 -9.96 -0.51 -11.81
N GLN A 25 -11.02 0.28 -11.72
CA GLN A 25 -12.10 0.04 -10.77
C GLN A 25 -13.02 -1.10 -11.25
N THR A 26 -13.63 -1.79 -10.31
CA THR A 26 -14.75 -2.69 -10.60
C THR A 26 -15.94 -1.87 -11.11
N CYS A 27 -16.47 -2.22 -12.28
CA CYS A 27 -17.66 -1.60 -12.84
C CYS A 27 -18.86 -2.48 -12.55
N SER A 28 -19.83 -1.96 -11.81
CA SER A 28 -21.10 -2.65 -11.54
C SER A 28 -22.17 -2.13 -12.48
N VAL A 29 -22.83 -3.04 -13.21
CA VAL A 29 -23.93 -2.72 -14.13
C VAL A 29 -25.24 -3.09 -13.46
N TYR A 30 -26.15 -2.14 -13.39
CA TYR A 30 -27.48 -2.30 -12.79
C TYR A 30 -28.59 -2.22 -13.83
N ASP A 31 -29.71 -2.90 -13.59
CA ASP A 31 -30.93 -2.73 -14.38
C ASP A 31 -31.64 -1.39 -14.02
N THR A 32 -32.71 -1.08 -14.75
CA THR A 32 -33.51 0.12 -14.52
C THR A 32 -34.25 0.13 -13.17
N ASN A 33 -34.27 -1.01 -12.46
CA ASN A 33 -34.89 -1.18 -11.15
C ASN A 33 -33.84 -1.15 -10.03
N GLY A 34 -32.54 -0.97 -10.35
CA GLY A 34 -31.45 -0.94 -9.40
C GLY A 34 -30.91 -2.33 -9.01
N ASN A 35 -31.31 -3.41 -9.68
CA ASN A 35 -30.75 -4.74 -9.42
C ASN A 35 -29.41 -4.90 -10.15
N LEU A 36 -28.43 -5.48 -9.47
CA LEU A 36 -27.12 -5.75 -10.03
C LEU A 36 -27.24 -6.82 -11.15
N ILE A 37 -26.91 -6.44 -12.41
CA ILE A 37 -26.91 -7.34 -13.55
C ILE A 37 -25.58 -8.06 -13.67
N SER A 38 -24.48 -7.31 -13.62
CA SER A 38 -23.14 -7.86 -13.71
C SER A 38 -22.13 -6.97 -12.97
N GLU A 39 -21.04 -7.59 -12.55
CA GLU A 39 -19.91 -6.93 -11.93
C GLU A 39 -18.67 -7.26 -12.74
N ARG A 40 -18.10 -6.26 -13.41
CA ARG A 40 -16.84 -6.41 -14.11
C ARG A 40 -15.73 -5.95 -13.18
N LYS A 41 -14.98 -6.91 -12.70
CA LYS A 41 -13.80 -6.64 -11.90
C LYS A 41 -12.74 -6.02 -12.81
N GLY A 42 -12.28 -4.84 -12.44
CA GLY A 42 -11.02 -4.33 -12.96
C GLY A 42 -9.89 -5.31 -12.62
N ASP A 43 -8.71 -5.10 -13.19
CA ASP A 43 -7.53 -5.95 -12.91
C ASP A 43 -7.20 -6.03 -11.41
N LYS A 44 -7.69 -5.07 -10.64
CA LYS A 44 -7.60 -5.01 -9.18
C LYS A 44 -8.98 -4.74 -8.61
N ASP A 45 -9.51 -5.66 -7.82
CA ASP A 45 -10.82 -5.54 -7.14
C ASP A 45 -10.71 -4.53 -5.99
N ALA A 46 -10.62 -3.24 -6.31
CA ALA A 46 -10.37 -2.17 -5.36
C ALA A 46 -11.19 -0.93 -5.69
N GLN A 47 -11.79 -0.32 -4.67
CA GLN A 47 -12.31 1.04 -4.76
C GLN A 47 -11.19 2.02 -4.43
N TYR A 48 -11.08 3.09 -5.21
CA TYR A 48 -10.12 4.14 -4.94
C TYR A 48 -10.58 4.98 -3.76
N VAL A 49 -9.71 5.08 -2.76
CA VAL A 49 -9.99 5.82 -1.52
C VAL A 49 -9.24 7.15 -1.56
N LYS A 50 -9.96 8.26 -1.45
CA LYS A 50 -9.36 9.59 -1.34
C LYS A 50 -8.68 9.76 0.02
N TYR A 51 -7.66 10.61 0.09
CA TYR A 51 -6.91 10.84 1.34
C TYR A 51 -7.81 11.25 2.51
N GLU A 52 -8.81 12.07 2.28
CA GLU A 52 -9.77 12.52 3.28
C GLU A 52 -10.61 11.39 3.91
N ASP A 53 -10.79 10.28 3.17
CA ASP A 53 -11.54 9.10 3.60
C ASP A 53 -10.64 8.03 4.26
N ILE A 54 -9.31 8.22 4.23
CA ILE A 54 -8.36 7.29 4.86
C ILE A 54 -8.33 7.56 6.38
N PRO A 55 -8.57 6.54 7.23
CA PRO A 55 -8.50 6.73 8.67
C PRO A 55 -7.12 7.24 9.12
N LYS A 56 -7.10 8.24 10.00
CA LYS A 56 -5.84 8.82 10.54
C LYS A 56 -4.96 7.78 11.22
N SER A 57 -5.57 6.78 11.85
CA SER A 57 -4.87 5.62 12.42
C SER A 57 -4.05 4.86 11.37
N PHE A 58 -4.62 4.69 10.16
CA PHE A 58 -3.95 4.00 9.07
C PHE A 58 -2.73 4.79 8.57
N VAL A 59 -2.90 6.10 8.33
CA VAL A 59 -1.79 7.00 7.95
C VAL A 59 -0.68 6.97 9.01
N THR A 60 -1.06 7.03 10.27
CA THR A 60 -0.10 7.00 11.39
C THR A 60 0.65 5.67 11.47
N ALA A 61 -0.07 4.55 11.36
CA ALA A 61 0.52 3.22 11.42
C ALA A 61 1.52 2.96 10.29
N ILE A 62 1.13 3.26 9.04
CA ILE A 62 2.01 3.04 7.89
C ILE A 62 3.27 3.91 7.93
N ILE A 63 3.15 5.17 8.34
CA ILE A 63 4.29 6.08 8.50
C ILE A 63 5.21 5.59 9.62
N SER A 64 4.66 5.14 10.75
CA SER A 64 5.46 4.67 11.90
C SER A 64 6.32 3.46 11.57
N ILE A 65 5.92 2.62 10.63
CA ILE A 65 6.67 1.41 10.26
C ILE A 65 7.52 1.57 9.00
N GLU A 66 7.02 2.27 7.98
CA GLU A 66 7.69 2.35 6.69
C GLU A 66 8.58 3.60 6.57
N ASP A 67 8.17 4.75 7.13
CA ASP A 67 8.86 6.02 6.91
C ASP A 67 8.59 7.06 8.01
N LYS A 68 9.18 6.88 9.19
CA LYS A 68 8.98 7.78 10.36
C LYS A 68 9.24 9.27 10.07
N LYS A 69 9.99 9.58 9.02
CA LYS A 69 10.34 10.95 8.64
C LYS A 69 9.66 11.42 7.38
N PHE A 70 8.59 10.75 6.95
CA PHE A 70 7.88 11.02 5.72
C PHE A 70 7.64 12.51 5.47
N TYR A 71 7.14 13.24 6.45
CA TYR A 71 6.88 14.68 6.35
C TYR A 71 8.12 15.59 6.44
N ARG A 72 9.34 15.00 6.60
CA ARG A 72 10.58 15.77 6.81
C ARG A 72 11.59 15.70 5.67
N HIS A 73 11.34 14.86 4.68
CA HIS A 73 12.19 14.70 3.50
C HIS A 73 11.41 14.93 2.22
N ASN A 74 12.13 15.17 1.12
CA ASN A 74 11.57 15.38 -0.21
C ASN A 74 11.80 14.13 -1.07
N GLY A 75 11.05 13.06 -0.80
CA GLY A 75 11.07 11.78 -1.51
C GLY A 75 12.12 10.78 -1.03
N VAL A 76 13.24 11.24 -0.45
CA VAL A 76 14.37 10.38 -0.07
C VAL A 76 14.94 10.77 1.29
N ASP A 77 15.03 9.82 2.24
CA ASP A 77 15.80 9.96 3.47
C ASP A 77 17.22 9.41 3.28
N PHE A 78 18.14 10.26 2.82
CA PHE A 78 19.55 9.88 2.63
C PHE A 78 20.22 9.38 3.93
N LYS A 79 19.81 9.88 5.10
CA LYS A 79 20.34 9.42 6.39
C LYS A 79 19.87 7.98 6.68
N ALA A 80 18.63 7.64 6.33
CA ALA A 80 18.13 6.27 6.47
C ALA A 80 18.84 5.32 5.50
N ILE A 81 19.07 5.73 4.24
CA ILE A 81 19.84 4.94 3.26
C ILE A 81 21.25 4.67 3.79
N MET A 82 21.95 5.69 4.27
CA MET A 82 23.31 5.52 4.82
C MET A 82 23.34 4.60 6.05
N ARG A 83 22.36 4.69 6.95
CA ARG A 83 22.21 3.74 8.08
C ARG A 83 22.01 2.31 7.59
N ALA A 84 21.12 2.11 6.62
CA ALA A 84 20.83 0.79 6.05
C ALA A 84 22.07 0.18 5.38
N VAL A 85 22.84 0.97 4.63
CA VAL A 85 24.11 0.54 4.01
C VAL A 85 25.12 0.14 5.10
N LYS A 86 25.32 0.99 6.13
CA LYS A 86 26.22 0.69 7.25
C LYS A 86 25.80 -0.60 7.98
N ALA A 87 24.52 -0.75 8.30
CA ALA A 87 23.99 -1.93 8.95
C ALA A 87 24.20 -3.20 8.11
N ARG A 88 24.00 -3.13 6.80
CA ARG A 88 24.27 -4.23 5.88
C ARG A 88 25.74 -4.64 5.84
N LEU A 89 26.64 -3.66 5.81
CA LEU A 89 28.09 -3.93 5.84
C LEU A 89 28.54 -4.57 7.15
N GLN A 90 27.93 -4.17 8.28
CA GLN A 90 28.27 -4.71 9.59
C GLN A 90 27.67 -6.12 9.84
N ALA A 91 26.44 -6.34 9.41
CA ALA A 91 25.71 -7.58 9.70
C ALA A 91 25.79 -8.61 8.57
N GLY A 92 26.38 -8.30 7.41
CA GLY A 92 26.42 -9.15 6.22
C GLY A 92 25.05 -9.44 5.59
N ARG A 93 23.98 -8.91 6.16
CA ARG A 93 22.59 -9.09 5.70
C ARG A 93 21.79 -7.79 5.82
N VAL A 94 20.66 -7.70 5.11
CA VAL A 94 19.74 -6.57 5.22
C VAL A 94 19.01 -6.65 6.55
N THR A 95 19.27 -5.70 7.45
CA THR A 95 18.66 -5.63 8.79
C THR A 95 17.70 -4.46 8.93
N GLN A 96 17.83 -3.44 8.07
CA GLN A 96 16.98 -2.26 8.08
C GLN A 96 16.62 -1.81 6.66
N GLY A 97 15.39 -1.35 6.46
CA GLY A 97 14.95 -0.71 5.22
C GLY A 97 15.45 0.74 5.15
N GLY A 98 15.86 1.17 3.96
CA GLY A 98 16.25 2.56 3.68
C GLY A 98 15.40 3.22 2.61
N SER A 99 14.31 2.57 2.17
CA SER A 99 13.40 3.12 1.17
C SER A 99 12.27 3.88 1.85
N THR A 100 11.94 5.06 1.32
CA THR A 100 10.80 5.87 1.76
C THR A 100 9.49 5.38 1.13
N ILE A 101 8.35 5.86 1.64
CA ILE A 101 7.03 5.63 1.03
C ILE A 101 7.02 6.10 -0.43
N THR A 102 7.56 7.29 -0.71
CA THR A 102 7.63 7.84 -2.07
C THR A 102 8.51 7.00 -3.00
N MET A 103 9.63 6.46 -2.50
CA MET A 103 10.45 5.52 -3.26
C MET A 103 9.71 4.21 -3.55
N GLN A 104 8.91 3.72 -2.62
CA GLN A 104 8.09 2.53 -2.83
C GLN A 104 7.00 2.79 -3.87
N LEU A 105 6.32 3.94 -3.82
CA LEU A 105 5.36 4.37 -4.84
C LEU A 105 6.02 4.47 -6.22
N ALA A 106 7.16 5.13 -6.32
CA ALA A 106 7.91 5.24 -7.58
C ALA A 106 8.22 3.86 -8.18
N LYS A 107 8.64 2.92 -7.35
CA LYS A 107 8.86 1.52 -7.77
C LYS A 107 7.59 0.87 -8.30
N LEU A 108 6.47 1.03 -7.61
CA LEU A 108 5.20 0.40 -7.97
C LEU A 108 4.66 0.89 -9.32
N MET A 109 4.85 2.18 -9.63
CA MET A 109 4.18 2.83 -10.75
C MET A 109 5.04 2.94 -12.01
N TYR A 110 6.37 3.02 -11.87
CA TYR A 110 7.27 3.35 -12.99
C TYR A 110 8.32 2.29 -13.28
N MET A 111 8.42 1.23 -12.49
CA MET A 111 9.58 0.36 -12.58
C MET A 111 9.21 -1.12 -12.61
N GLU A 112 9.75 -1.83 -13.61
CA GLU A 112 9.80 -3.29 -13.58
C GLU A 112 10.86 -3.76 -12.58
N GLN A 113 10.70 -4.97 -12.03
CA GLN A 113 11.64 -5.46 -11.00
C GLN A 113 13.04 -5.69 -11.55
N SER A 114 14.03 -5.05 -10.93
CA SER A 114 15.45 -5.25 -11.21
C SER A 114 16.26 -5.13 -9.91
N LYS A 115 17.46 -5.70 -9.90
CA LYS A 115 18.40 -5.66 -8.75
C LYS A 115 19.66 -4.86 -9.05
N THR A 116 19.66 -4.01 -10.08
CA THR A 116 20.81 -3.22 -10.48
C THR A 116 20.95 -1.94 -9.64
N TRP A 117 22.15 -1.34 -9.65
CA TRP A 117 22.36 -0.04 -9.00
C TRP A 117 21.64 1.08 -9.76
N GLN A 118 21.55 0.98 -11.09
CA GLN A 118 20.82 1.91 -11.95
C GLN A 118 19.34 1.96 -11.55
N TYR A 119 18.74 0.81 -11.27
CA TYR A 119 17.40 0.70 -10.76
C TYR A 119 17.20 1.52 -9.47
N LYS A 120 18.15 1.41 -8.52
CA LYS A 120 18.05 2.16 -7.26
C LYS A 120 18.25 3.66 -7.46
N VAL A 121 19.14 4.06 -8.36
CA VAL A 121 19.34 5.48 -8.72
C VAL A 121 18.10 6.05 -9.41
N LYS A 122 17.48 5.32 -10.34
CA LYS A 122 16.23 5.72 -10.99
C LYS A 122 15.11 5.89 -9.98
N GLN A 123 14.94 4.96 -9.05
CA GLN A 123 13.97 5.03 -7.99
C GLN A 123 14.12 6.30 -7.14
N ILE A 124 15.36 6.70 -6.83
CA ILE A 124 15.65 7.93 -6.09
C ILE A 124 15.18 9.17 -6.88
N PHE A 125 15.52 9.27 -8.16
CA PHE A 125 15.14 10.41 -8.98
C PHE A 125 13.63 10.49 -9.18
N LEU A 126 12.97 9.37 -9.48
CA LEU A 126 11.51 9.31 -9.58
C LEU A 126 10.83 9.79 -8.29
N ALA A 127 11.30 9.32 -7.12
CA ALA A 127 10.76 9.76 -5.84
C ALA A 127 10.93 11.26 -5.61
N MET A 128 12.06 11.84 -5.98
CA MET A 128 12.31 13.28 -5.86
C MET A 128 11.41 14.09 -6.82
N GLU A 129 11.14 13.61 -8.01
CA GLU A 129 10.26 14.29 -8.99
C GLU A 129 8.79 14.18 -8.56
N LEU A 130 8.35 13.03 -8.03
CA LEU A 130 7.00 12.88 -7.49
C LEU A 130 6.72 13.87 -6.35
N GLU A 131 7.66 14.08 -5.44
CA GLU A 131 7.53 15.03 -4.33
C GLU A 131 7.54 16.52 -4.76
N LYS A 132 8.04 16.81 -5.96
CA LYS A 132 7.90 18.16 -6.54
C LYS A 132 6.51 18.39 -7.12
N ARG A 133 5.87 17.31 -7.58
CA ARG A 133 4.60 17.39 -8.31
C ARG A 133 3.38 17.21 -7.41
N TYR A 134 3.48 16.36 -6.38
CA TYR A 134 2.36 15.95 -5.55
C TYR A 134 2.62 16.27 -4.08
N SER A 135 1.56 16.64 -3.35
CA SER A 135 1.64 16.81 -1.89
C SER A 135 1.88 15.50 -1.17
N LYS A 136 2.29 15.56 0.09
CA LYS A 136 2.48 14.38 0.95
C LYS A 136 1.20 13.54 1.09
N GLU A 137 0.07 14.21 1.23
CA GLU A 137 -1.25 13.60 1.32
C GLU A 137 -1.57 12.84 0.04
N LYS A 138 -1.31 13.46 -1.12
CA LYS A 138 -1.55 12.84 -2.42
C LYS A 138 -0.64 11.64 -2.68
N ILE A 139 0.61 11.71 -2.25
CA ILE A 139 1.55 10.58 -2.33
C ILE A 139 1.09 9.42 -1.46
N LEU A 140 0.59 9.68 -0.23
CA LEU A 140 0.01 8.67 0.64
C LEU A 140 -1.25 8.05 0.04
N GLU A 141 -2.13 8.88 -0.54
CA GLU A 141 -3.33 8.43 -1.26
C GLU A 141 -2.96 7.44 -2.35
N PHE A 142 -2.05 7.82 -3.25
CA PHE A 142 -1.59 6.94 -4.33
C PHE A 142 -0.94 5.66 -3.80
N TYR A 143 -0.08 5.78 -2.80
CA TYR A 143 0.61 4.65 -2.21
C TYR A 143 -0.37 3.63 -1.63
N LEU A 144 -1.29 4.07 -0.78
CA LEU A 144 -2.23 3.21 -0.08
C LEU A 144 -3.27 2.57 -1.01
N ASN A 145 -3.57 3.18 -2.14
CA ASN A 145 -4.43 2.60 -3.15
C ASN A 145 -3.75 1.57 -4.07
N ASN A 146 -2.41 1.53 -4.09
CA ASN A 146 -1.68 0.68 -5.04
C ASN A 146 -0.82 -0.41 -4.40
N ILE A 147 -0.51 -0.34 -3.11
CA ILE A 147 0.32 -1.37 -2.46
C ILE A 147 -0.39 -2.71 -2.38
N TYR A 148 0.41 -3.78 -2.44
CA TYR A 148 -0.07 -5.14 -2.40
C TYR A 148 -0.15 -5.69 -0.98
N PHE A 149 -1.31 -6.20 -0.59
CA PHE A 149 -1.61 -6.75 0.73
C PHE A 149 -1.73 -8.29 0.74
N ALA A 150 -1.03 -9.00 -0.13
CA ALA A 150 -1.16 -10.44 -0.32
C ALA A 150 -2.56 -10.88 -0.83
N ASN A 151 -2.71 -12.17 -1.12
CA ASN A 151 -3.97 -12.82 -1.49
C ASN A 151 -4.76 -12.15 -2.65
N GLY A 152 -4.08 -11.39 -3.52
CA GLY A 152 -4.69 -10.67 -4.63
C GLY A 152 -5.29 -9.32 -4.26
N TYR A 153 -5.12 -8.84 -3.02
CA TYR A 153 -5.64 -7.55 -2.60
C TYR A 153 -4.63 -6.42 -2.87
N TYR A 154 -5.03 -5.48 -3.70
CA TYR A 154 -4.29 -4.27 -4.01
C TYR A 154 -5.07 -3.06 -3.48
N GLY A 155 -4.40 -2.21 -2.70
CA GLY A 155 -5.01 -1.07 -2.02
C GLY A 155 -5.71 -1.44 -0.71
N ILE A 156 -5.88 -0.41 0.12
CA ILE A 156 -6.39 -0.56 1.49
C ILE A 156 -7.85 -0.99 1.54
N ASP A 157 -8.70 -0.53 0.61
CA ASP A 157 -10.12 -0.91 0.56
C ASP A 157 -10.27 -2.40 0.26
N ALA A 158 -9.58 -2.89 -0.78
CA ALA A 158 -9.59 -4.30 -1.12
C ALA A 158 -9.07 -5.18 0.03
N ALA A 159 -8.03 -4.74 0.73
CA ALA A 159 -7.49 -5.45 1.88
C ALA A 159 -8.47 -5.48 3.06
N CYS A 160 -9.10 -4.35 3.38
CA CYS A 160 -10.10 -4.24 4.44
C CYS A 160 -11.30 -5.17 4.18
N ARG A 161 -11.92 -5.06 3.01
CA ARG A 161 -13.03 -5.93 2.62
C ARG A 161 -12.62 -7.38 2.52
N GLY A 162 -11.43 -7.64 1.97
CA GLY A 162 -10.93 -8.98 1.73
C GLY A 162 -10.57 -9.76 3.00
N TYR A 163 -10.07 -9.11 4.03
CA TYR A 163 -9.69 -9.75 5.28
C TYR A 163 -10.73 -9.66 6.38
N PHE A 164 -11.45 -8.53 6.46
CA PHE A 164 -12.36 -8.25 7.56
C PHE A 164 -13.82 -8.09 7.14
N ASN A 165 -14.10 -8.00 5.84
CA ASN A 165 -15.45 -7.82 5.29
C ASN A 165 -16.18 -6.60 5.93
N CYS A 166 -15.47 -5.49 6.08
CA CYS A 166 -15.97 -4.24 6.64
C CYS A 166 -15.48 -3.02 5.85
N ASP A 167 -16.01 -1.85 6.16
CA ASP A 167 -15.51 -0.59 5.59
C ASP A 167 -14.29 -0.08 6.37
N LEU A 168 -13.43 0.72 5.71
CA LEU A 168 -12.20 1.27 6.31
C LEU A 168 -12.42 2.02 7.62
N LYS A 169 -13.54 2.74 7.73
CA LYS A 169 -13.91 3.52 8.93
C LYS A 169 -14.23 2.65 10.15
N ASP A 170 -14.57 1.38 9.93
CA ASP A 170 -14.99 0.44 10.97
C ASP A 170 -13.82 -0.40 11.50
N LEU A 171 -12.60 -0.23 10.91
CA LEU A 171 -11.39 -0.89 11.40
C LEU A 171 -10.97 -0.32 12.75
N ASP A 172 -10.73 -1.20 13.71
CA ASP A 172 -10.08 -0.86 14.96
C ASP A 172 -8.55 -0.67 14.80
N LEU A 173 -7.89 -0.24 15.86
CA LEU A 173 -6.45 0.04 15.86
C LEU A 173 -5.62 -1.21 15.61
N SER A 174 -6.04 -2.35 16.14
CA SER A 174 -5.36 -3.64 15.98
C SER A 174 -5.42 -4.11 14.52
N GLN A 175 -6.60 -4.03 13.90
CA GLN A 175 -6.82 -4.39 12.49
C GLN A 175 -6.06 -3.47 11.54
N VAL A 176 -6.03 -2.17 11.82
CA VAL A 176 -5.24 -1.19 11.06
C VAL A 176 -3.75 -1.55 11.09
N ALA A 177 -3.19 -1.76 12.29
CA ALA A 177 -1.79 -2.13 12.43
C ALA A 177 -1.49 -3.50 11.79
N PHE A 178 -2.43 -4.42 11.85
CA PHE A 178 -2.33 -5.73 11.20
C PHE A 178 -2.25 -5.62 9.67
N LEU A 179 -3.12 -4.83 9.03
CA LEU A 179 -3.03 -4.60 7.60
C LEU A 179 -1.71 -3.92 7.22
N CYS A 180 -1.26 -2.92 7.98
CA CYS A 180 0.03 -2.26 7.74
C CYS A 180 1.26 -3.18 7.88
N ALA A 181 1.11 -4.37 8.47
CA ALA A 181 2.19 -5.35 8.57
C ALA A 181 2.51 -6.04 7.24
N ILE A 182 1.51 -6.21 6.37
CA ILE A 182 1.58 -7.10 5.19
C ILE A 182 2.49 -6.56 4.07
N PRO A 183 2.44 -5.27 3.67
CA PRO A 183 3.10 -4.78 2.46
C PRO A 183 4.63 -4.90 2.45
N ASN A 184 5.26 -4.97 3.59
CA ASN A 184 6.71 -5.08 3.71
C ASN A 184 7.27 -6.35 3.04
N SER A 185 6.58 -7.48 3.23
CA SER A 185 6.89 -8.76 2.60
C SER A 185 5.61 -9.61 2.51
N PRO A 186 4.77 -9.41 1.49
CA PRO A 186 3.42 -9.97 1.43
C PRO A 186 3.34 -11.50 1.53
N SER A 187 4.37 -12.21 1.04
CA SER A 187 4.43 -13.68 1.18
C SER A 187 4.84 -14.12 2.58
N TYR A 188 5.68 -13.35 3.28
CA TYR A 188 6.15 -13.68 4.62
C TYR A 188 5.13 -13.28 5.70
N TYR A 189 4.44 -12.16 5.48
CA TYR A 189 3.38 -11.64 6.35
C TYR A 189 1.99 -11.91 5.78
N ASP A 190 1.82 -13.04 5.08
CA ASP A 190 0.52 -13.46 4.57
C ASP A 190 -0.39 -13.91 5.73
N PRO A 191 -1.50 -13.21 5.99
CA PRO A 191 -2.38 -13.54 7.13
C PRO A 191 -3.02 -14.93 7.05
N VAL A 192 -3.13 -15.49 5.85
CA VAL A 192 -3.79 -16.78 5.63
C VAL A 192 -2.86 -17.94 5.91
N THR A 193 -1.57 -17.78 5.60
CA THR A 193 -0.58 -18.84 5.72
C THR A 193 0.40 -18.63 6.88
N ASN A 194 0.60 -17.38 7.32
CA ASN A 194 1.62 -16.99 8.31
C ASN A 194 1.05 -15.95 9.32
N MET A 195 -0.09 -16.26 9.93
CA MET A 195 -0.79 -15.37 10.88
C MET A 195 0.13 -14.86 11.98
N ASP A 196 0.94 -15.74 12.60
CA ASP A 196 1.82 -15.41 13.73
C ASP A 196 2.88 -14.36 13.35
N HIS A 197 3.42 -14.45 12.13
CA HIS A 197 4.36 -13.44 11.62
C HIS A 197 3.69 -12.08 11.47
N THR A 198 2.48 -12.06 10.94
CA THR A 198 1.70 -10.85 10.75
C THR A 198 1.35 -10.20 12.11
N ILE A 199 0.91 -10.99 13.09
CA ILE A 199 0.64 -10.54 14.45
C ILE A 199 1.91 -9.99 15.13
N THR A 200 3.04 -10.67 14.99
CA THR A 200 4.31 -10.19 15.52
C THR A 200 4.68 -8.82 14.96
N ARG A 201 4.50 -8.62 13.66
CA ARG A 201 4.77 -7.34 13.02
C ARG A 201 3.71 -6.29 13.37
N ARG A 202 2.43 -6.66 13.53
CA ARG A 202 1.38 -5.78 14.07
C ARG A 202 1.80 -5.20 15.41
N ASN A 203 2.26 -6.04 16.32
CA ASN A 203 2.69 -5.60 17.65
C ASN A 203 3.89 -4.66 17.59
N LEU A 204 4.83 -4.89 16.64
CA LEU A 204 5.94 -3.97 16.39
C LEU A 204 5.44 -2.59 15.88
N ILE A 205 4.43 -2.58 15.01
CA ILE A 205 3.82 -1.33 14.53
C ILE A 205 3.17 -0.57 15.67
N LEU A 206 2.37 -1.24 16.50
CA LEU A 206 1.73 -0.66 17.67
C LEU A 206 2.78 -0.11 18.67
N GLN A 207 3.88 -0.85 18.89
CA GLN A 207 4.99 -0.39 19.72
C GLN A 207 5.62 0.89 19.14
N ASN A 208 5.88 0.93 17.83
CA ASN A 208 6.41 2.12 17.18
C ASN A 208 5.47 3.34 17.30
N MET A 209 4.16 3.11 17.19
CA MET A 209 3.16 4.17 17.35
C MET A 209 3.14 4.70 18.79
N TRP A 210 3.29 3.84 19.78
CA TRP A 210 3.39 4.24 21.19
C TRP A 210 4.71 4.99 21.44
N ASP A 211 5.85 4.45 21.01
CA ASP A 211 7.17 5.09 21.17
C ASP A 211 7.22 6.48 20.52
N ASP A 212 6.52 6.67 19.42
CA ASP A 212 6.40 7.94 18.71
C ASP A 212 5.29 8.86 19.30
N GLY A 213 4.65 8.46 20.41
CA GLY A 213 3.61 9.23 21.12
C GLY A 213 2.33 9.42 20.32
N LYS A 214 2.03 8.48 19.38
CA LYS A 214 0.85 8.54 18.51
C LYS A 214 -0.37 7.84 19.10
N ILE A 215 -0.14 6.91 20.00
CA ILE A 215 -1.16 6.21 20.79
C ILE A 215 -0.73 6.20 22.26
N THR A 216 -1.71 6.03 23.17
CA THR A 216 -1.43 5.89 24.59
C THR A 216 -0.92 4.47 24.90
N GLN A 217 -0.32 4.32 26.08
CA GLN A 217 0.08 3.01 26.59
C GLN A 217 -1.11 2.06 26.71
N GLU A 218 -2.24 2.57 27.12
CA GLU A 218 -3.50 1.84 27.27
C GLU A 218 -3.99 1.30 25.91
N GLN A 219 -4.05 2.18 24.90
CA GLN A 219 -4.39 1.79 23.53
C GLN A 219 -3.43 0.74 22.96
N TYR A 220 -2.13 0.85 23.25
CA TYR A 220 -1.14 -0.14 22.85
C TYR A 220 -1.43 -1.52 23.46
N TYR A 221 -1.64 -1.59 24.78
CA TYR A 221 -1.89 -2.86 25.44
C TYR A 221 -3.23 -3.50 25.04
N GLU A 222 -4.26 -2.71 24.87
CA GLU A 222 -5.57 -3.19 24.41
C GLU A 222 -5.46 -3.75 22.98
N ALA A 223 -4.90 -3.00 22.05
CA ALA A 223 -4.74 -3.44 20.67
C ALA A 223 -3.82 -4.68 20.52
N CYS A 224 -2.80 -4.83 21.38
CA CYS A 224 -1.95 -6.02 21.37
C CYS A 224 -2.66 -7.29 21.91
N LYS A 225 -3.61 -7.14 22.83
CA LYS A 225 -4.38 -8.26 23.39
C LYS A 225 -5.50 -8.73 22.47
N GLU A 226 -5.91 -7.86 21.56
CA GLU A 226 -7.02 -8.15 20.65
C GLU A 226 -6.68 -9.30 19.70
N GLU A 227 -7.59 -10.28 19.67
CA GLU A 227 -7.48 -11.42 18.78
C GLU A 227 -7.95 -11.04 17.37
N ILE A 228 -7.07 -11.28 16.39
CA ILE A 228 -7.41 -11.02 14.99
C ILE A 228 -8.13 -12.22 14.39
N THR A 229 -9.39 -12.01 14.06
CA THR A 229 -10.19 -12.99 13.33
C THR A 229 -10.45 -12.51 11.91
N LEU A 230 -10.05 -13.32 10.93
CA LEU A 230 -10.31 -13.03 9.52
C LEU A 230 -11.76 -13.38 9.19
N ASN A 231 -12.49 -12.41 8.64
CA ASN A 231 -13.86 -12.57 8.15
C ASN A 231 -13.88 -12.47 6.62
N ARG A 232 -13.19 -13.38 5.95
CA ARG A 232 -13.07 -13.35 4.48
C ARG A 232 -14.40 -13.67 3.83
N PRO A 233 -14.89 -12.82 2.88
CA PRO A 233 -16.08 -13.15 2.11
C PRO A 233 -15.85 -14.47 1.38
N LYS A 234 -16.85 -15.37 1.43
CA LYS A 234 -16.81 -16.60 0.63
C LYS A 234 -16.69 -16.16 -0.83
N LYS A 235 -15.65 -16.64 -1.54
CA LYS A 235 -15.59 -16.49 -3.00
C LYS A 235 -16.84 -17.19 -3.57
N THR A 236 -17.87 -16.42 -3.81
CA THR A 236 -18.94 -16.87 -4.70
C THR A 236 -18.26 -17.00 -6.06
N SER A 237 -18.15 -18.23 -6.55
CA SER A 237 -17.87 -18.46 -7.96
C SER A 237 -19.11 -17.93 -8.69
N THR A 238 -19.16 -16.64 -8.93
CA THR A 238 -20.00 -16.07 -9.95
C THR A 238 -19.45 -16.67 -11.23
N ASN A 239 -20.04 -17.76 -11.68
CA ASN A 239 -19.97 -18.12 -13.07
C ASN A 239 -20.34 -16.83 -13.80
N ILE A 240 -19.34 -16.23 -14.45
CA ILE A 240 -19.57 -15.13 -15.38
C ILE A 240 -20.41 -15.79 -16.46
N VAL A 241 -21.73 -15.73 -16.29
CA VAL A 241 -22.63 -16.03 -17.38
C VAL A 241 -22.33 -14.87 -18.35
N ASN A 242 -21.60 -15.19 -19.44
CA ASN A 242 -21.50 -14.33 -20.60
C ASN A 242 -22.94 -14.09 -21.08
N ASN A 243 -23.61 -13.12 -20.47
CA ASN A 243 -24.93 -12.79 -20.89
C ASN A 243 -24.81 -11.80 -22.07
N TYR A 244 -25.85 -11.79 -22.90
CA TYR A 244 -25.94 -11.05 -24.14
C TYR A 244 -25.62 -9.54 -23.96
N VAL A 245 -25.91 -8.96 -22.78
CA VAL A 245 -25.62 -7.56 -22.44
C VAL A 245 -24.13 -7.30 -22.38
N ASP A 246 -23.34 -8.23 -21.82
CA ASP A 246 -21.88 -8.10 -21.72
C ASP A 246 -21.22 -8.12 -23.10
N THR A 247 -21.79 -8.82 -24.07
CA THR A 247 -21.24 -8.92 -25.43
C THR A 247 -21.49 -7.63 -26.23
N TYR A 248 -22.60 -6.91 -26.01
CA TYR A 248 -22.97 -5.70 -26.76
C TYR A 248 -22.37 -4.39 -26.21
N THR A 249 -21.87 -4.36 -24.99
CA THR A 249 -21.23 -3.17 -24.43
C THR A 249 -19.75 -2.98 -24.82
N TYR A 250 -19.19 -3.88 -25.64
CA TYR A 250 -17.80 -3.84 -26.13
C TYR A 250 -17.65 -3.48 -27.63
N TYR A 251 -18.73 -3.11 -28.32
CA TYR A 251 -18.67 -2.62 -29.71
C TYR A 251 -19.19 -1.22 -29.83
#